data_f32dd0ba6ddd8aa712fee88933984f2a
#
_entry.id   f32dd0ba6ddd8aa712fee88933984f2a
#
_cell.length_a   1.000
_cell.length_b   1.000
_cell.length_c   1.000
_cell.angle_alpha   90.00
_cell.angle_beta   90.00
_cell.angle_gamma   90.00
#
_symmetry.space_group_name_H-M   'P 1'
#
loop_
_entity.id
_entity.type
_entity.pdbx_description
1 polymer ?
#
loop_
_entity_poly.entity_id
_entity_poly.type
_entity_poly.pdbx_seq_one_letter_code
_entity_poly.pdbx_strand_id
1 'polypeptide(L)'
;MPTGLIARKVGMSKVFLESGEAIPVTYLRVPVNIVVRTKTKEKDGYDAVVLGIDPKNWRSRKGKEHVRYAVQKEWAVESLDGLNPGAQVTVGTVPAESQVTIVGTSKGKGFQGAVKRHGFTRGPMSHGSHHHREPGSVGMREEPGRVLKGKRLPGHMGGDQLTLKHRPVMACDTKSGVLAVKGPVPGHSGAAVYVTVESAPQKKE
;
A
#
# COMPACT_ATOMS: atom_id res chain seq x y z
N MET A 1 14.46 -11.71 -11.19
CA MET A 1 13.02 -11.95 -10.97
C MET A 1 12.34 -10.65 -10.59
N PRO A 2 11.05 -10.42 -10.91
CA PRO A 2 10.39 -9.19 -10.49
C PRO A 2 10.37 -9.11 -8.96
N THR A 3 10.84 -7.99 -8.45
CA THR A 3 10.92 -7.76 -7.00
C THR A 3 9.56 -7.38 -6.39
N GLY A 4 8.50 -7.31 -7.19
CA GLY A 4 7.20 -6.83 -6.72
C GLY A 4 5.99 -7.47 -7.40
N LEU A 5 4.85 -7.36 -6.73
CA LEU A 5 3.54 -7.87 -7.12
C LEU A 5 2.45 -6.87 -6.78
N ILE A 6 1.38 -6.88 -7.58
CA ILE A 6 0.14 -6.18 -7.25
C ILE A 6 -0.82 -7.19 -6.62
N ALA A 7 -1.33 -6.87 -5.44
CA ALA A 7 -2.28 -7.69 -4.71
C ALA A 7 -3.55 -6.91 -4.36
N ARG A 8 -4.60 -7.61 -3.98
CA ARG A 8 -5.83 -7.03 -3.42
C ARG A 8 -6.01 -7.49 -1.98
N LYS A 9 -6.28 -6.54 -1.09
CA LYS A 9 -6.57 -6.84 0.30
C LYS A 9 -7.91 -7.58 0.40
N VAL A 10 -7.92 -8.75 1.01
CA VAL A 10 -9.15 -9.51 1.29
C VAL A 10 -9.72 -9.10 2.64
N GLY A 11 -8.97 -9.33 3.71
CA GLY A 11 -9.39 -9.07 5.07
C GLY A 11 -8.31 -9.43 6.07
N MET A 12 -8.67 -9.39 7.34
CA MET A 12 -7.78 -9.78 8.44
C MET A 12 -8.37 -10.94 9.23
N SER A 13 -7.49 -11.78 9.75
CA SER A 13 -7.80 -12.85 10.68
C SER A 13 -6.65 -13.04 11.64
N LYS A 14 -6.67 -14.11 12.41
CA LYS A 14 -5.60 -14.55 13.29
C LYS A 14 -5.18 -15.97 12.95
N VAL A 15 -3.91 -16.26 13.10
CA VAL A 15 -3.33 -17.60 12.98
C VAL A 15 -2.73 -17.94 14.33
N PHE A 16 -2.95 -19.16 14.79
CA PHE A 16 -2.35 -19.66 16.01
C PHE A 16 -1.07 -20.42 15.65
N LEU A 17 0.00 -20.09 16.33
CA LEU A 17 1.25 -20.85 16.24
C LEU A 17 1.15 -22.11 17.12
N GLU A 18 2.05 -23.05 16.90
CA GLU A 18 2.19 -24.27 17.73
C GLU A 18 2.46 -23.92 19.21
N SER A 19 3.08 -22.76 19.45
CA SER A 19 3.28 -22.22 20.80
C SER A 19 2.00 -21.73 21.49
N GLY A 20 0.83 -21.74 20.80
CA GLY A 20 -0.44 -21.19 21.30
C GLY A 20 -0.58 -19.67 21.11
N GLU A 21 0.44 -18.97 20.62
CA GLU A 21 0.38 -17.53 20.38
C GLU A 21 -0.53 -17.21 19.19
N ALA A 22 -1.44 -16.24 19.35
CA ALA A 22 -2.31 -15.77 18.28
C ALA A 22 -1.67 -14.57 17.54
N ILE A 23 -1.32 -14.76 16.29
CA ILE A 23 -0.73 -13.71 15.44
C ILE A 23 -1.80 -13.14 14.50
N PRO A 24 -2.00 -11.80 14.49
CA PRO A 24 -2.88 -11.17 13.51
C PRO A 24 -2.26 -11.23 12.12
N VAL A 25 -3.06 -11.63 11.13
CA VAL A 25 -2.63 -11.71 9.73
C VAL A 25 -3.61 -10.99 8.80
N THR A 26 -3.08 -10.44 7.73
CA THR A 26 -3.88 -9.90 6.62
C THR A 26 -3.72 -10.80 5.41
N TYR A 27 -4.82 -11.23 4.84
CA TYR A 27 -4.85 -11.99 3.59
C TYR A 27 -4.88 -11.05 2.39
N LEU A 28 -3.95 -11.28 1.47
CA LEU A 28 -3.81 -10.57 0.21
C LEU A 28 -4.04 -11.57 -0.92
N ARG A 29 -5.03 -11.35 -1.76
CA ARG A 29 -5.21 -12.10 -3.00
C ARG A 29 -4.30 -11.49 -4.06
N VAL A 30 -3.44 -12.28 -4.62
CA VAL A 30 -2.56 -11.92 -5.72
C VAL A 30 -3.18 -12.46 -7.02
N PRO A 31 -3.88 -11.63 -7.79
CA PRO A 31 -4.33 -12.04 -9.12
C PRO A 31 -3.10 -12.28 -10.02
N VAL A 32 -3.30 -12.91 -11.15
CA VAL A 32 -2.24 -13.05 -12.14
C VAL A 32 -1.78 -11.64 -12.57
N ASN A 33 -0.54 -11.31 -12.30
CA ASN A 33 0.08 -10.06 -12.72
C ASN A 33 0.65 -10.26 -14.12
N ILE A 34 0.30 -9.40 -15.05
CA ILE A 34 0.77 -9.48 -16.44
C ILE A 34 1.81 -8.40 -16.66
N VAL A 35 2.92 -8.76 -17.29
CA VAL A 35 3.92 -7.80 -17.72
C VAL A 35 3.35 -7.00 -18.89
N VAL A 36 3.06 -5.73 -18.64
CA VAL A 36 2.45 -4.82 -19.63
C VAL A 36 3.52 -4.31 -20.60
N ARG A 37 4.65 -3.89 -20.06
CA ARG A 37 5.82 -3.44 -20.81
C ARG A 37 7.07 -3.53 -19.95
N THR A 38 8.19 -3.61 -20.61
CA THR A 38 9.52 -3.52 -20.01
C THR A 38 10.17 -2.19 -20.40
N LYS A 39 10.99 -1.66 -19.53
CA LYS A 39 11.85 -0.50 -19.77
C LYS A 39 13.30 -0.97 -19.77
N THR A 40 14.10 -0.43 -20.68
CA THR A 40 15.50 -0.77 -20.83
C THR A 40 16.38 0.45 -20.67
N LYS A 41 17.62 0.24 -20.20
CA LYS A 41 18.60 1.32 -20.05
C LYS A 41 18.82 2.12 -21.32
N GLU A 42 18.76 1.47 -22.50
CA GLU A 42 18.98 2.13 -23.78
C GLU A 42 17.90 3.12 -24.15
N LYS A 43 16.62 2.82 -23.83
CA LYS A 43 15.46 3.66 -24.21
C LYS A 43 14.98 4.56 -23.09
N ASP A 44 14.95 4.05 -21.87
CA ASP A 44 14.31 4.70 -20.72
C ASP A 44 15.32 5.16 -19.66
N GLY A 45 16.62 4.80 -19.82
CA GLY A 45 17.69 5.16 -18.89
C GLY A 45 17.85 4.22 -17.70
N TYR A 46 16.94 3.27 -17.49
CA TYR A 46 16.96 2.29 -16.40
C TYR A 46 16.14 1.05 -16.76
N ASP A 47 16.45 -0.07 -16.08
CA ASP A 47 15.73 -1.32 -16.28
C ASP A 47 14.55 -1.42 -15.30
N ALA A 48 13.35 -1.60 -15.85
CA ALA A 48 12.14 -1.75 -15.05
C ALA A 48 11.09 -2.59 -15.76
N VAL A 49 10.19 -3.15 -14.96
CA VAL A 49 9.00 -3.88 -15.42
C VAL A 49 7.74 -3.20 -14.95
N VAL A 50 6.78 -3.05 -15.85
CA VAL A 50 5.44 -2.56 -15.50
C VAL A 50 4.50 -3.76 -15.45
N LEU A 51 3.98 -4.06 -14.26
CA LEU A 51 2.98 -5.09 -14.05
C LEU A 51 1.58 -4.49 -14.06
N GLY A 52 0.61 -5.24 -14.56
CA GLY A 52 -0.79 -4.86 -14.59
C GLY A 52 -1.72 -5.98 -14.14
N ILE A 53 -2.83 -5.61 -13.54
CA ILE A 53 -3.92 -6.52 -13.15
C ILE A 53 -5.25 -6.01 -13.67
N ASP A 54 -6.27 -6.88 -13.67
CA ASP A 54 -7.63 -6.60 -14.10
C ASP A 54 -7.68 -6.03 -15.54
N PRO A 55 -7.37 -6.85 -16.55
CA PRO A 55 -7.42 -6.45 -17.94
C PRO A 55 -8.84 -6.05 -18.33
N LYS A 56 -8.97 -4.91 -19.03
CA LYS A 56 -10.21 -4.43 -19.64
C LYS A 56 -9.99 -4.23 -21.11
N ASN A 57 -10.81 -4.89 -21.93
CA ASN A 57 -10.80 -4.67 -23.36
C ASN A 57 -11.44 -3.32 -23.68
N TRP A 58 -10.75 -2.54 -24.47
CA TRP A 58 -11.22 -1.24 -24.92
C TRP A 58 -11.08 -1.14 -26.44
N ARG A 59 -12.12 -0.65 -27.10
CA ARG A 59 -12.13 -0.46 -28.55
C ARG A 59 -12.03 1.04 -28.87
N SER A 60 -11.03 1.41 -29.64
CA SER A 60 -10.85 2.79 -30.08
C SER A 60 -11.94 3.18 -31.11
N ARG A 61 -12.16 4.49 -31.32
CA ARG A 61 -13.09 4.98 -32.36
C ARG A 61 -12.71 4.49 -33.77
N LYS A 62 -11.44 4.18 -34.01
CA LYS A 62 -10.93 3.63 -35.29
C LYS A 62 -11.04 2.10 -35.37
N GLY A 63 -11.78 1.46 -34.46
CA GLY A 63 -12.03 0.02 -34.46
C GLY A 63 -10.88 -0.83 -33.92
N LYS A 64 -9.75 -0.28 -33.49
CA LYS A 64 -8.64 -1.05 -32.91
C LYS A 64 -8.97 -1.48 -31.48
N GLU A 65 -8.75 -2.74 -31.19
CA GLU A 65 -8.89 -3.28 -29.85
C GLU A 65 -7.59 -3.11 -29.07
N HIS A 66 -7.73 -2.68 -27.83
CA HIS A 66 -6.64 -2.48 -26.88
C HIS A 66 -7.00 -3.11 -25.55
N VAL A 67 -6.02 -3.68 -24.89
CA VAL A 67 -6.12 -4.14 -23.50
C VAL A 67 -5.56 -3.07 -22.58
N ARG A 68 -6.39 -2.59 -21.66
CA ARG A 68 -5.97 -1.66 -20.61
C ARG A 68 -6.10 -2.36 -19.26
N TYR A 69 -5.11 -2.19 -18.41
CA TYR A 69 -5.12 -2.74 -17.06
C TYR A 69 -5.63 -1.69 -16.08
N ALA A 70 -6.54 -2.08 -15.18
CA ALA A 70 -7.14 -1.14 -14.21
C ALA A 70 -6.13 -0.62 -13.19
N VAL A 71 -5.20 -1.47 -12.78
CA VAL A 71 -4.11 -1.09 -11.87
C VAL A 71 -2.80 -1.49 -12.51
N GLN A 72 -1.86 -0.56 -12.54
CA GLN A 72 -0.51 -0.77 -13.04
C GLN A 72 0.49 -0.20 -12.04
N LYS A 73 1.63 -0.84 -11.92
CA LYS A 73 2.75 -0.38 -11.11
C LYS A 73 4.06 -0.81 -11.75
N GLU A 74 5.04 0.05 -11.62
CA GLU A 74 6.39 -0.15 -12.09
C GLU A 74 7.31 -0.56 -10.95
N TRP A 75 8.21 -1.49 -11.22
CA TRP A 75 9.30 -1.87 -10.34
C TRP A 75 10.61 -1.87 -11.11
N ALA A 76 11.64 -1.27 -10.52
CA ALA A 76 13.01 -1.44 -10.99
C ALA A 76 13.43 -2.89 -10.80
N VAL A 77 14.15 -3.43 -11.77
CA VAL A 77 14.67 -4.80 -11.76
C VAL A 77 16.16 -4.81 -12.11
N GLU A 78 16.90 -5.77 -11.60
CA GLU A 78 18.31 -5.94 -11.89
C GLU A 78 18.53 -6.60 -13.26
N SER A 79 17.64 -7.53 -13.65
CA SER A 79 17.64 -8.16 -14.97
C SER A 79 16.22 -8.29 -15.52
N LEU A 80 16.10 -8.23 -16.84
CA LEU A 80 14.84 -8.38 -17.56
C LEU A 80 14.59 -9.83 -18.06
N ASP A 81 15.43 -10.76 -17.66
CA ASP A 81 15.37 -12.14 -18.14
C ASP A 81 14.04 -12.80 -17.78
N GLY A 82 13.35 -13.34 -18.77
CA GLY A 82 12.04 -13.96 -18.61
C GLY A 82 10.86 -13.01 -18.38
N LEU A 83 11.07 -11.68 -18.37
CA LEU A 83 10.04 -10.67 -18.14
C LEU A 83 9.54 -10.02 -19.44
N ASN A 84 9.30 -10.83 -20.48
CA ASN A 84 8.77 -10.33 -21.74
C ASN A 84 7.34 -9.79 -21.58
N PRO A 85 6.93 -8.78 -22.37
CA PRO A 85 5.55 -8.33 -22.40
C PRO A 85 4.57 -9.49 -22.64
N GLY A 86 3.53 -9.59 -21.79
CA GLY A 86 2.60 -10.71 -21.77
C GLY A 86 2.96 -11.85 -20.81
N ALA A 87 4.18 -11.90 -20.28
CA ALA A 87 4.55 -12.88 -19.26
C ALA A 87 3.69 -12.73 -17.99
N GLN A 88 3.38 -13.86 -17.35
CA GLN A 88 2.56 -13.92 -16.15
C GLN A 88 3.43 -14.09 -14.91
N VAL A 89 3.19 -13.26 -13.91
CA VAL A 89 3.84 -13.31 -12.61
C VAL A 89 2.79 -13.67 -11.55
N THR A 90 3.04 -14.73 -10.81
CA THR A 90 2.13 -15.27 -9.79
C THR A 90 2.75 -15.18 -8.40
N VAL A 91 1.95 -15.49 -7.38
CA VAL A 91 2.38 -15.50 -5.98
C VAL A 91 3.56 -16.45 -5.70
N GLY A 92 3.77 -17.46 -6.54
CA GLY A 92 4.89 -18.43 -6.40
C GLY A 92 6.28 -17.80 -6.49
N THR A 93 6.39 -16.54 -6.94
CA THR A 93 7.66 -15.80 -6.93
C THR A 93 8.05 -15.28 -5.55
N VAL A 94 7.14 -15.34 -4.55
CA VAL A 94 7.41 -14.92 -3.18
C VAL A 94 7.92 -16.12 -2.38
N PRO A 95 9.16 -16.10 -1.89
CA PRO A 95 9.68 -17.16 -1.04
C PRO A 95 8.89 -17.27 0.27
N ALA A 96 8.70 -18.48 0.78
CA ALA A 96 8.18 -18.68 2.12
C ALA A 96 9.10 -18.00 3.15
N GLU A 97 8.52 -17.47 4.24
CA GLU A 97 9.24 -16.78 5.32
C GLU A 97 10.01 -15.51 4.90
N SER A 98 9.80 -15.03 3.67
CA SER A 98 10.41 -13.79 3.20
C SER A 98 9.83 -12.58 3.92
N GLN A 99 10.58 -11.48 3.90
CA GLN A 99 10.07 -10.17 4.30
C GLN A 99 9.59 -9.39 3.08
N VAL A 100 8.50 -8.66 3.26
CA VAL A 100 7.93 -7.85 2.20
C VAL A 100 7.69 -6.41 2.67
N THR A 101 7.91 -5.48 1.75
CA THR A 101 7.44 -4.10 1.90
C THR A 101 6.10 -3.95 1.19
N ILE A 102 5.11 -3.43 1.90
CA ILE A 102 3.75 -3.24 1.39
C ILE A 102 3.43 -1.77 1.32
N VAL A 103 3.06 -1.31 0.13
CA VAL A 103 2.60 0.06 -0.12
C VAL A 103 1.11 0.03 -0.43
N GLY A 104 0.34 0.82 0.27
CA GLY A 104 -1.10 0.93 0.04
C GLY A 104 -1.64 2.30 0.44
N THR A 105 -2.86 2.58 0.01
CA THR A 105 -3.55 3.83 0.34
C THR A 105 -4.46 3.64 1.54
N SER A 106 -4.32 4.48 2.55
CA SER A 106 -5.14 4.43 3.75
C SER A 106 -6.61 4.75 3.45
N LYS A 107 -7.52 4.32 4.33
CA LYS A 107 -8.95 4.68 4.20
C LYS A 107 -9.13 6.20 4.31
N GLY A 108 -9.78 6.82 3.33
CA GLY A 108 -10.16 8.23 3.38
C GLY A 108 -11.15 8.48 4.51
N LYS A 109 -10.99 9.60 5.21
CA LYS A 109 -11.85 10.05 6.30
C LYS A 109 -12.46 11.43 6.02
N GLY A 110 -12.18 12.00 4.84
CA GLY A 110 -12.61 13.33 4.44
C GLY A 110 -11.93 14.45 5.24
N PHE A 111 -12.57 15.61 5.30
CA PHE A 111 -12.12 16.73 6.11
C PHE A 111 -12.42 16.48 7.59
N GLN A 112 -11.41 16.54 8.45
CA GLN A 112 -11.53 16.25 9.88
C GLN A 112 -11.03 17.42 10.71
N GLY A 113 -11.70 17.66 11.85
CA GLY A 113 -11.28 18.61 12.87
C GLY A 113 -10.04 18.15 13.65
N ALA A 114 -9.43 19.08 14.38
CA ALA A 114 -8.18 18.85 15.12
C ALA A 114 -8.27 17.70 16.14
N VAL A 115 -9.43 17.51 16.76
CA VAL A 115 -9.66 16.43 17.74
C VAL A 115 -9.45 15.05 17.10
N LYS A 116 -10.07 14.77 15.93
CA LYS A 116 -9.95 13.46 15.28
C LYS A 116 -8.65 13.32 14.49
N ARG A 117 -8.19 14.41 13.82
CA ARG A 117 -7.01 14.37 12.97
C ARG A 117 -5.71 14.29 13.75
N HIS A 118 -5.63 14.99 14.90
CA HIS A 118 -4.39 15.14 15.66
C HIS A 118 -4.49 14.69 17.12
N GLY A 119 -5.66 14.19 17.57
CA GLY A 119 -5.85 13.73 18.94
C GLY A 119 -5.90 14.86 19.97
N PHE A 120 -6.34 16.04 19.58
CA PHE A 120 -6.45 17.17 20.52
C PHE A 120 -7.49 16.90 21.60
N THR A 121 -7.21 17.34 22.81
CA THR A 121 -8.14 17.32 23.92
C THR A 121 -9.28 18.31 23.66
N ARG A 122 -10.48 17.94 24.07
CA ARG A 122 -11.63 18.84 24.05
C ARG A 122 -11.54 19.84 25.21
N GLY A 123 -12.05 21.04 25.00
CA GLY A 123 -12.25 22.00 26.08
C GLY A 123 -13.39 21.58 27.03
N PRO A 124 -13.59 22.32 28.14
CA PRO A 124 -14.69 22.10 29.06
C PRO A 124 -16.04 22.15 28.34
N MET A 125 -16.99 21.29 28.73
CA MET A 125 -18.33 21.22 28.14
C MET A 125 -19.36 22.02 28.92
N SER A 126 -18.96 22.54 30.08
CA SER A 126 -19.78 23.34 31.01
C SER A 126 -18.98 24.53 31.54
N HIS A 127 -19.45 25.20 32.60
CA HIS A 127 -18.81 26.39 33.22
C HIS A 127 -18.62 27.57 32.25
N GLY A 128 -19.56 27.77 31.28
CA GLY A 128 -19.54 28.91 30.37
C GLY A 128 -18.49 28.83 29.27
N SER A 129 -17.86 27.67 29.05
CA SER A 129 -16.89 27.49 27.97
C SER A 129 -17.57 27.60 26.61
N HIS A 130 -16.94 28.36 25.69
CA HIS A 130 -17.33 28.44 24.27
C HIS A 130 -16.38 27.62 23.37
N HIS A 131 -15.28 27.08 23.90
CA HIS A 131 -14.24 26.32 23.15
C HIS A 131 -14.36 24.82 23.38
N HIS A 132 -15.39 24.18 22.81
CA HIS A 132 -15.62 22.74 23.02
C HIS A 132 -14.72 21.83 22.18
N ARG A 133 -14.55 22.15 20.90
CA ARG A 133 -13.83 21.32 19.92
C ARG A 133 -12.85 22.10 19.05
N GLU A 134 -12.58 23.33 19.37
CA GLU A 134 -11.70 24.21 18.62
C GLU A 134 -10.23 23.85 18.81
N PRO A 135 -9.36 24.19 17.83
CA PRO A 135 -7.94 23.88 17.90
C PRO A 135 -7.17 24.71 18.95
N GLY A 136 -7.77 25.78 19.50
CA GLY A 136 -7.11 26.73 20.40
C GLY A 136 -6.18 27.69 19.65
N SER A 137 -5.17 28.23 20.33
CA SER A 137 -4.24 29.19 19.74
C SER A 137 -3.45 28.60 18.57
N VAL A 138 -3.39 29.34 17.48
CA VAL A 138 -2.66 28.92 16.27
C VAL A 138 -1.26 29.55 16.14
N GLY A 139 -0.91 30.48 17.02
CA GLY A 139 0.40 31.11 17.01
C GLY A 139 0.48 32.33 17.92
N MET A 140 1.61 33.02 17.89
CA MET A 140 1.87 34.29 18.54
C MET A 140 1.28 35.45 17.71
N ARG A 141 1.03 36.57 18.32
CA ARG A 141 0.35 37.71 17.69
C ARG A 141 1.24 38.43 16.67
N GLU A 142 2.18 39.21 17.08
CA GLU A 142 2.95 40.17 16.26
C GLU A 142 4.18 39.50 15.66
N GLU A 143 4.94 38.77 16.43
CA GLU A 143 6.07 37.97 15.98
C GLU A 143 5.75 36.46 16.12
N PRO A 144 5.84 35.69 15.02
CA PRO A 144 6.36 35.95 13.67
C PRO A 144 5.33 36.55 12.70
N GLY A 145 4.14 37.02 13.12
CA GLY A 145 3.09 37.61 12.27
C GLY A 145 2.43 36.64 11.30
N ARG A 146 2.69 35.32 11.45
CA ARG A 146 2.18 34.25 10.59
C ARG A 146 1.98 32.96 11.35
N VAL A 147 1.14 32.07 10.87
CA VAL A 147 1.06 30.70 11.36
C VAL A 147 2.25 29.90 10.80
N LEU A 148 2.98 29.22 11.68
CA LEU A 148 4.14 28.43 11.30
C LEU A 148 3.72 27.21 10.46
N LYS A 149 4.57 26.82 9.49
CA LYS A 149 4.38 25.61 8.70
C LYS A 149 4.35 24.38 9.63
N GLY A 150 3.52 23.39 9.29
CA GLY A 150 3.37 22.18 10.10
C GLY A 150 2.45 22.33 11.32
N LYS A 151 1.82 23.47 11.54
CA LYS A 151 0.82 23.65 12.60
C LYS A 151 -0.34 22.67 12.43
N ARG A 152 -0.72 21.98 13.51
CA ARG A 152 -1.76 20.95 13.51
C ARG A 152 -3.14 21.60 13.45
N LEU A 153 -3.69 21.71 12.24
CA LEU A 153 -4.99 22.31 11.95
C LEU A 153 -5.96 21.28 11.35
N PRO A 154 -7.27 21.57 11.32
CA PRO A 154 -8.25 20.80 10.56
C PRO A 154 -7.82 20.62 9.10
N GLY A 155 -8.25 19.56 8.47
CA GLY A 155 -7.95 19.31 7.06
C GLY A 155 -8.24 17.89 6.62
N HIS A 156 -7.83 17.55 5.41
CA HIS A 156 -7.99 16.23 4.85
C HIS A 156 -7.26 15.18 5.71
N MET A 157 -7.92 14.05 5.94
CA MET A 157 -7.37 12.92 6.69
C MET A 157 -7.61 11.62 5.93
N GLY A 158 -6.59 10.79 5.86
CA GLY A 158 -6.66 9.53 5.10
C GLY A 158 -6.53 9.74 3.59
N GLY A 159 -6.60 8.66 2.83
CA GLY A 159 -6.26 8.68 1.41
C GLY A 159 -4.76 8.83 1.15
N ASP A 160 -3.95 8.72 2.20
CA ASP A 160 -2.50 8.86 2.13
C ASP A 160 -1.86 7.52 1.76
N GLN A 161 -0.78 7.60 0.98
CA GLN A 161 0.05 6.44 0.72
C GLN A 161 0.86 6.09 1.96
N LEU A 162 0.74 4.84 2.41
CA LEU A 162 1.48 4.30 3.55
C LEU A 162 2.36 3.14 3.09
N THR A 163 3.60 3.16 3.55
CA THR A 163 4.59 2.11 3.30
C THR A 163 4.88 1.36 4.60
N LEU A 164 4.62 0.06 4.61
CA LEU A 164 4.95 -0.85 5.70
C LEU A 164 6.15 -1.69 5.29
N LYS A 165 7.28 -1.49 5.92
CA LYS A 165 8.51 -2.23 5.65
C LYS A 165 8.65 -3.47 6.53
N HIS A 166 9.44 -4.44 6.06
CA HIS A 166 9.88 -5.62 6.81
C HIS A 166 8.71 -6.43 7.41
N ARG A 167 7.67 -6.68 6.61
CA ARG A 167 6.54 -7.51 7.06
C ARG A 167 6.80 -8.97 6.71
N PRO A 168 6.86 -9.86 7.73
CA PRO A 168 7.06 -11.28 7.47
C PRO A 168 5.85 -11.89 6.78
N VAL A 169 6.12 -12.71 5.78
CA VAL A 169 5.14 -13.56 5.12
C VAL A 169 4.94 -14.81 6.00
N MET A 170 3.72 -15.05 6.44
CA MET A 170 3.38 -16.18 7.30
C MET A 170 3.01 -17.42 6.50
N ALA A 171 2.36 -17.25 5.37
CA ALA A 171 1.99 -18.33 4.47
C ALA A 171 1.79 -17.81 3.04
N CYS A 172 2.09 -18.66 2.09
CA CYS A 172 1.89 -18.41 0.66
C CYS A 172 1.20 -19.63 0.05
N ASP A 173 -0.04 -19.46 -0.42
CA ASP A 173 -0.75 -20.50 -1.14
C ASP A 173 -0.76 -20.19 -2.64
N THR A 174 0.04 -20.94 -3.37
CA THR A 174 0.18 -20.79 -4.82
C THR A 174 -1.07 -21.23 -5.59
N LYS A 175 -1.85 -22.17 -5.05
CA LYS A 175 -3.06 -22.68 -5.71
C LYS A 175 -4.19 -21.66 -5.69
N SER A 176 -4.46 -21.06 -4.54
CA SER A 176 -5.49 -20.03 -4.38
C SER A 176 -5.00 -18.61 -4.71
N GLY A 177 -3.69 -18.42 -4.89
CA GLY A 177 -3.09 -17.11 -5.11
C GLY A 177 -3.21 -16.18 -3.90
N VAL A 178 -3.09 -16.72 -2.68
CA VAL A 178 -3.26 -15.97 -1.44
C VAL A 178 -1.94 -15.86 -0.69
N LEU A 179 -1.63 -14.67 -0.24
CA LEU A 179 -0.47 -14.35 0.59
C LEU A 179 -0.96 -13.89 1.97
N ALA A 180 -0.51 -14.52 3.03
CA ALA A 180 -0.78 -14.13 4.41
C ALA A 180 0.41 -13.36 4.98
N VAL A 181 0.18 -12.11 5.39
CA VAL A 181 1.23 -11.23 5.93
C VAL A 181 0.91 -10.85 7.37
N LYS A 182 1.92 -10.84 8.23
CA LYS A 182 1.77 -10.47 9.66
C LYS A 182 1.36 -9.00 9.82
N GLY A 183 0.29 -8.79 10.56
CA GLY A 183 -0.19 -7.47 10.98
C GLY A 183 -1.15 -6.79 10.01
N PRO A 184 -1.52 -5.54 10.28
CA PRO A 184 -2.47 -4.78 9.47
C PRO A 184 -1.83 -4.27 8.17
N VAL A 185 -2.64 -4.18 7.11
CA VAL A 185 -2.27 -3.60 5.81
C VAL A 185 -3.21 -2.42 5.51
N PRO A 186 -2.72 -1.28 4.99
CA PRO A 186 -3.54 -0.13 4.68
C PRO A 186 -4.60 -0.41 3.61
N GLY A 187 -5.66 0.36 3.63
CA GLY A 187 -6.76 0.29 2.67
C GLY A 187 -7.98 -0.48 3.16
N HIS A 188 -9.04 -0.41 2.36
CA HIS A 188 -10.28 -1.16 2.56
C HIS A 188 -10.16 -2.57 1.95
N SER A 189 -11.10 -3.45 2.25
CA SER A 189 -11.21 -4.74 1.54
C SER A 189 -11.44 -4.51 0.05
N GLY A 190 -10.68 -5.22 -0.81
CA GLY A 190 -10.65 -4.99 -2.26
C GLY A 190 -9.66 -3.94 -2.73
N ALA A 191 -9.06 -3.14 -1.85
CA ALA A 191 -8.05 -2.16 -2.23
C ALA A 191 -6.82 -2.83 -2.86
N ALA A 192 -6.29 -2.20 -3.90
CA ALA A 192 -5.02 -2.60 -4.47
C ALA A 192 -3.88 -2.22 -3.53
N VAL A 193 -2.95 -3.13 -3.34
CA VAL A 193 -1.71 -2.94 -2.57
C VAL A 193 -0.53 -3.45 -3.39
N TYR A 194 0.60 -2.80 -3.21
CA TYR A 194 1.84 -3.11 -3.92
C TYR A 194 2.78 -3.82 -2.94
N VAL A 195 3.15 -5.02 -3.28
CA VAL A 195 4.02 -5.86 -2.46
C VAL A 195 5.38 -5.92 -3.14
N THR A 196 6.43 -5.52 -2.44
CA THR A 196 7.82 -5.66 -2.89
C THR A 196 8.48 -6.70 -2.01
N VAL A 197 9.04 -7.73 -2.63
CA VAL A 197 9.76 -8.78 -1.92
C VAL A 197 11.14 -8.23 -1.57
N GLU A 198 11.45 -8.21 -0.30
CA GLU A 198 12.80 -7.96 0.21
C GLU A 198 13.57 -9.28 0.16
N SER A 199 14.89 -9.21 0.09
CA SER A 199 15.73 -10.41 0.14
C SER A 199 15.36 -11.28 1.33
N ALA A 200 15.44 -12.60 1.17
CA ALA A 200 15.17 -13.55 2.25
C ALA A 200 15.94 -13.12 3.53
N PRO A 201 15.32 -13.24 4.72
CA PRO A 201 16.00 -12.90 5.96
C PRO A 201 17.26 -13.73 6.05
N GLN A 202 18.42 -13.08 6.17
CA GLN A 202 19.62 -13.79 6.58
C GLN A 202 19.32 -14.37 7.95
N LYS A 203 19.28 -15.69 8.08
CA LYS A 203 19.25 -16.34 9.39
C LYS A 203 20.42 -15.77 10.15
N LYS A 204 20.14 -15.01 11.20
CA LYS A 204 21.14 -14.73 12.22
C LYS A 204 21.36 -16.08 12.91
N GLU A 205 22.49 -16.69 12.66
CA GLU A 205 23.04 -17.77 13.48
C GLU A 205 23.21 -17.32 14.91
#